data_3396ce15368642757f1415f9b0252d51
#
_entry.id   3396ce15368642757f1415f9b0252d51
#
_cell.length_a   1.000
_cell.length_b   1.000
_cell.length_c   1.000
_cell.angle_alpha   90.00
_cell.angle_beta   90.00
_cell.angle_gamma   90.00
#
_symmetry.space_group_name_H-M   'P 1'
#
loop_
_entity.id
_entity.type
_entity.pdbx_description
1 polymer ?
#
loop_
_entity_poly.entity_id
_entity_poly.type
_entity_poly.pdbx_seq_one_letter_code
_entity_poly.pdbx_strand_id
1 'polypeptide(L)'
;AQATGQNRVGTVPDALNNVMAMQGLEVKGLRKDQYRVALDVQQNIWDGGKIADQKAVARRESEVQNAQNDADLYAVRERVVNLYFGILLLQMKGELIDANIALVASNVERIENQLEGGVAMQSDVASLKAQLLESRQQRTDIDCSIAALRQMLGLFCGKSIDRVEKPDLKETTSGGNSLESRPEWKLFDSQSSLLRAQEKALDGRIKPHLSLFAQGYYGYPGFDMYDDMFSRD
;
A
#
# COMPACT_ATOMS: atom_id res chain seq x y z
N ALA A 1 28.16 18.57 -18.12
CA ALA A 1 29.57 18.56 -18.45
C ALA A 1 30.22 17.35 -17.82
N GLN A 2 30.63 16.36 -18.60
CA GLN A 2 31.43 15.23 -18.12
C GLN A 2 32.90 15.51 -18.44
N ALA A 3 33.71 15.63 -17.41
CA ALA A 3 35.16 15.60 -17.55
C ALA A 3 35.60 14.12 -17.49
N THR A 4 35.94 13.52 -18.62
CA THR A 4 36.50 12.18 -18.68
C THR A 4 38.01 12.27 -18.41
N GLY A 5 38.43 11.61 -17.35
CA GLY A 5 39.83 11.52 -16.94
C GLY A 5 40.72 10.85 -18.00
N GLN A 6 42.01 11.12 -17.88
CA GLN A 6 43.09 10.65 -18.75
C GLN A 6 42.98 9.16 -19.13
N ASN A 7 42.67 8.89 -20.40
CA ASN A 7 42.91 7.56 -20.97
C ASN A 7 44.39 7.46 -21.34
N ARG A 8 45.10 6.54 -20.71
CA ARG A 8 46.44 6.12 -21.16
C ARG A 8 46.29 5.42 -22.49
N VAL A 9 46.54 6.14 -23.59
CA VAL A 9 46.73 5.52 -24.89
C VAL A 9 48.06 4.77 -24.81
N GLY A 10 48.03 3.48 -25.12
CA GLY A 10 49.23 2.62 -25.06
C GLY A 10 50.35 3.20 -25.90
N THR A 11 51.50 3.35 -25.29
CA THR A 11 52.76 3.66 -26.01
C THR A 11 53.00 2.54 -27.04
N VAL A 12 53.26 2.93 -28.29
CA VAL A 12 53.70 1.98 -29.31
C VAL A 12 54.90 1.21 -28.73
N PRO A 13 54.92 -0.15 -28.73
CA PRO A 13 56.02 -0.88 -28.20
C PRO A 13 57.34 -0.46 -28.85
N ASP A 14 58.37 -0.24 -28.06
CA ASP A 14 59.68 0.25 -28.51
C ASP A 14 60.26 -0.60 -29.68
N ALA A 15 59.91 -1.90 -29.74
CA ALA A 15 60.25 -2.79 -30.84
C ALA A 15 59.64 -2.39 -32.19
N LEU A 16 58.40 -1.84 -32.20
CA LEU A 16 57.72 -1.36 -33.42
C LEU A 16 58.29 -0.02 -33.86
N ASN A 17 58.64 0.86 -32.91
CA ASN A 17 59.32 2.11 -33.21
C ASN A 17 60.67 1.90 -33.83
N ASN A 18 61.47 0.92 -33.39
CA ASN A 18 62.78 0.62 -33.97
C ASN A 18 62.68 0.04 -35.37
N VAL A 19 61.67 -0.78 -35.66
CA VAL A 19 61.45 -1.34 -37.03
C VAL A 19 60.96 -0.26 -38.01
N MET A 20 60.14 0.66 -37.57
CA MET A 20 59.65 1.77 -38.41
C MET A 20 60.71 2.87 -38.64
N ALA A 21 61.58 3.11 -37.66
CA ALA A 21 62.73 4.01 -37.83
C ALA A 21 63.74 3.50 -38.84
N MET A 22 63.93 2.17 -38.98
CA MET A 22 64.73 1.58 -40.05
C MET A 22 64.16 1.77 -41.44
N GLN A 23 62.86 2.03 -41.60
CA GLN A 23 62.19 2.31 -42.87
C GLN A 23 62.02 3.83 -43.13
N GLY A 24 62.61 4.69 -42.29
CA GLY A 24 62.51 6.13 -42.44
C GLY A 24 61.14 6.74 -42.12
N LEU A 25 60.31 5.99 -41.45
CA LEU A 25 59.00 6.42 -40.93
C LEU A 25 59.13 6.73 -39.44
N GLU A 26 59.23 8.01 -39.09
CA GLU A 26 59.22 8.48 -37.71
C GLU A 26 57.77 8.60 -37.21
N VAL A 27 57.30 7.62 -36.44
CA VAL A 27 55.96 7.71 -35.83
C VAL A 27 56.11 8.51 -34.53
N LYS A 28 55.74 9.79 -34.57
CA LYS A 28 55.60 10.59 -33.37
C LYS A 28 54.45 10.02 -32.53
N GLY A 29 54.75 9.41 -31.40
CA GLY A 29 53.72 8.97 -30.47
C GLY A 29 52.78 10.08 -30.05
N LEU A 30 51.52 9.78 -29.86
CA LEU A 30 50.53 10.72 -29.35
C LEU A 30 51.02 11.44 -28.10
N ARG A 31 50.90 12.75 -28.07
CA ARG A 31 51.24 13.56 -26.90
C ARG A 31 50.48 13.08 -25.66
N LYS A 32 51.13 13.09 -24.50
CA LYS A 32 50.58 12.61 -23.23
C LYS A 32 49.42 13.48 -22.72
N ASP A 33 49.32 14.73 -23.17
CA ASP A 33 48.32 15.69 -22.77
C ASP A 33 47.12 15.60 -23.73
N GLN A 34 46.12 14.83 -23.29
CA GLN A 34 44.89 14.66 -24.01
C GLN A 34 43.74 15.20 -23.12
N TYR A 35 42.94 16.09 -23.63
CA TYR A 35 41.76 16.60 -22.96
C TYR A 35 40.59 16.71 -23.93
N ARG A 36 39.39 16.46 -23.42
CA ARG A 36 38.15 16.61 -24.19
C ARG A 36 37.06 17.17 -23.27
N VAL A 37 36.50 18.28 -23.70
CA VAL A 37 35.30 18.87 -23.10
C VAL A 37 34.17 18.74 -24.12
N ALA A 38 33.09 18.05 -23.75
CA ALA A 38 31.95 17.85 -24.64
C ALA A 38 30.69 18.48 -24.00
N LEU A 39 29.89 19.10 -24.83
CA LEU A 39 28.57 19.61 -24.49
C LEU A 39 27.57 18.86 -25.39
N ASP A 40 26.76 18.04 -24.77
CA ASP A 40 25.71 17.26 -25.42
C ASP A 40 24.36 17.92 -25.10
N VAL A 41 23.61 18.27 -26.11
CA VAL A 41 22.25 18.82 -26.02
C VAL A 41 21.32 17.87 -26.74
N GLN A 42 20.32 17.34 -26.01
CA GLN A 42 19.28 16.49 -26.57
C GLN A 42 17.90 17.06 -26.24
N GLN A 43 17.07 17.26 -27.24
CA GLN A 43 15.72 17.76 -27.11
C GLN A 43 14.74 16.88 -27.87
N ASN A 44 13.76 16.30 -27.18
CA ASN A 44 12.65 15.64 -27.84
C ASN A 44 11.68 16.69 -28.38
N ILE A 45 11.50 16.72 -29.71
CA ILE A 45 10.57 17.64 -30.38
C ILE A 45 9.18 17.02 -30.44
N TRP A 46 9.10 15.73 -30.76
CA TRP A 46 7.86 14.98 -30.85
C TRP A 46 8.10 13.51 -30.42
N ASP A 47 7.32 13.04 -29.45
CA ASP A 47 7.49 11.74 -28.82
C ASP A 47 6.43 10.71 -29.23
N GLY A 48 5.64 11.01 -30.28
CA GLY A 48 4.55 10.13 -30.73
C GLY A 48 3.37 10.04 -29.75
N GLY A 49 3.32 10.94 -28.76
CA GLY A 49 2.30 10.93 -27.70
C GLY A 49 2.65 10.08 -26.46
N LYS A 50 3.87 9.53 -26.38
CA LYS A 50 4.32 8.66 -25.29
C LYS A 50 4.16 9.31 -23.92
N ILE A 51 4.55 10.58 -23.77
CA ILE A 51 4.43 11.30 -22.49
C ILE A 51 2.96 11.51 -22.14
N ALA A 52 2.10 11.83 -23.12
CA ALA A 52 0.67 12.00 -22.90
C ALA A 52 0.00 10.67 -22.46
N ASP A 53 0.34 9.57 -23.12
CA ASP A 53 -0.18 8.25 -22.80
C ASP A 53 0.33 7.76 -21.42
N GLN A 54 1.60 8.02 -21.07
CA GLN A 54 2.12 7.73 -19.72
C GLN A 54 1.42 8.55 -18.64
N LYS A 55 1.13 9.84 -18.89
CA LYS A 55 0.34 10.67 -17.97
C LYS A 55 -1.08 10.13 -17.81
N ALA A 56 -1.68 9.64 -18.91
CA ALA A 56 -3.01 9.02 -18.86
C ALA A 56 -3.00 7.75 -18.01
N VAL A 57 -2.00 6.87 -18.17
CA VAL A 57 -1.82 5.68 -17.33
C VAL A 57 -1.68 6.06 -15.86
N ALA A 58 -0.80 6.99 -15.52
CA ALA A 58 -0.60 7.43 -14.13
C ALA A 58 -1.87 8.01 -13.49
N ARG A 59 -2.69 8.74 -14.28
CA ARG A 59 -3.99 9.23 -13.79
C ARG A 59 -4.96 8.09 -13.52
N ARG A 60 -5.05 7.09 -14.42
CA ARG A 60 -5.91 5.92 -14.23
C ARG A 60 -5.44 5.05 -13.07
N GLU A 61 -4.13 4.92 -12.84
CA GLU A 61 -3.58 4.26 -11.65
C GLU A 61 -4.05 4.94 -10.35
N SER A 62 -4.01 6.28 -10.32
CA SER A 62 -4.53 7.04 -9.17
C SER A 62 -6.05 6.84 -8.99
N GLU A 63 -6.83 6.76 -10.06
CA GLU A 63 -8.27 6.48 -9.98
C GLU A 63 -8.55 5.07 -9.44
N VAL A 64 -7.78 4.06 -9.87
CA VAL A 64 -7.85 2.69 -9.33
C VAL A 64 -7.52 2.68 -7.84
N GLN A 65 -6.45 3.38 -7.44
CA GLN A 65 -6.07 3.45 -6.03
C GLN A 65 -7.15 4.10 -5.16
N ASN A 66 -7.78 5.18 -5.66
CA ASN A 66 -8.90 5.81 -4.96
C ASN A 66 -10.13 4.90 -4.87
N ALA A 67 -10.46 4.18 -5.96
CA ALA A 67 -11.56 3.22 -5.95
C ALA A 67 -11.28 2.01 -5.04
N GLN A 68 -10.02 1.57 -4.94
CA GLN A 68 -9.60 0.55 -3.99
C GLN A 68 -9.78 1.01 -2.55
N ASN A 69 -9.38 2.25 -2.24
CA ASN A 69 -9.59 2.83 -0.91
C ASN A 69 -11.08 2.92 -0.56
N ASP A 70 -11.94 3.29 -1.52
CA ASP A 70 -13.40 3.32 -1.31
C ASP A 70 -13.94 1.90 -0.99
N ALA A 71 -13.47 0.87 -1.69
CA ALA A 71 -13.85 -0.53 -1.45
C ALA A 71 -13.36 -1.02 -0.08
N ASP A 72 -12.12 -0.69 0.29
CA ASP A 72 -11.55 -1.05 1.60
C ASP A 72 -12.30 -0.36 2.75
N LEU A 73 -12.68 0.92 2.58
CA LEU A 73 -13.50 1.64 3.54
C LEU A 73 -14.90 1.01 3.69
N TYR A 74 -15.44 0.45 2.62
CA TYR A 74 -16.72 -0.27 2.69
C TYR A 74 -16.60 -1.55 3.54
N ALA A 75 -15.51 -2.29 3.41
CA ALA A 75 -15.23 -3.46 4.25
C ALA A 75 -15.03 -3.07 5.74
N VAL A 76 -14.38 -1.93 6.01
CA VAL A 76 -14.27 -1.39 7.38
C VAL A 76 -15.64 -1.05 7.95
N ARG A 77 -16.54 -0.47 7.16
CA ARG A 77 -17.93 -0.19 7.58
C ARG A 77 -18.64 -1.46 8.04
N GLU A 78 -18.52 -2.54 7.32
CA GLU A 78 -19.10 -3.84 7.71
C GLU A 78 -18.56 -4.30 9.09
N ARG A 79 -17.25 -4.20 9.31
CA ARG A 79 -16.65 -4.54 10.61
C ARG A 79 -17.18 -3.68 11.74
N VAL A 80 -17.32 -2.37 11.53
CA VAL A 80 -17.89 -1.45 12.52
C VAL A 80 -19.33 -1.81 12.85
N VAL A 81 -20.15 -2.12 11.84
CA VAL A 81 -21.53 -2.56 12.03
C VAL A 81 -21.60 -3.86 12.83
N ASN A 82 -20.76 -4.83 12.52
CA ASN A 82 -20.69 -6.11 13.25
C ASN A 82 -20.26 -5.92 14.70
N LEU A 83 -19.27 -5.06 14.98
CA LEU A 83 -18.88 -4.72 16.36
C LEU A 83 -20.03 -4.04 17.12
N TYR A 84 -20.70 -3.09 16.49
CA TYR A 84 -21.82 -2.39 17.08
C TYR A 84 -22.98 -3.32 17.48
N PHE A 85 -23.42 -4.16 16.54
CA PHE A 85 -24.47 -5.13 16.83
C PHE A 85 -24.01 -6.25 17.79
N GLY A 86 -22.72 -6.63 17.74
CA GLY A 86 -22.12 -7.54 18.71
C GLY A 86 -22.20 -7.02 20.14
N ILE A 87 -21.94 -5.72 20.36
CA ILE A 87 -22.10 -5.08 21.66
C ILE A 87 -23.55 -5.11 22.11
N LEU A 88 -24.49 -4.75 21.24
CA LEU A 88 -25.92 -4.76 21.57
C LEU A 88 -26.41 -6.17 21.96
N LEU A 89 -25.98 -7.18 21.21
CA LEU A 89 -26.32 -8.57 21.50
C LEU A 89 -25.79 -8.99 22.88
N LEU A 90 -24.55 -8.64 23.21
CA LEU A 90 -23.97 -8.94 24.53
C LEU A 90 -24.67 -8.18 25.66
N GLN A 91 -25.09 -6.93 25.44
CA GLN A 91 -25.88 -6.18 26.40
C GLN A 91 -27.21 -6.88 26.70
N MET A 92 -27.96 -7.30 25.67
CA MET A 92 -29.19 -8.06 25.84
C MET A 92 -28.98 -9.41 26.55
N LYS A 93 -27.87 -10.10 26.22
CA LYS A 93 -27.49 -11.34 26.89
C LYS A 93 -27.13 -11.09 28.37
N GLY A 94 -26.49 -9.95 28.67
CA GLY A 94 -26.22 -9.53 30.04
C GLY A 94 -27.50 -9.30 30.83
N GLU A 95 -28.49 -8.62 30.30
CA GLU A 95 -29.81 -8.42 30.92
C GLU A 95 -30.51 -9.76 31.23
N LEU A 96 -30.42 -10.72 30.29
CA LEU A 96 -30.95 -12.08 30.51
C LEU A 96 -30.26 -12.80 31.66
N ILE A 97 -28.94 -12.70 31.76
CA ILE A 97 -28.17 -13.31 32.86
C ILE A 97 -28.48 -12.61 34.20
N ASP A 98 -28.64 -11.28 34.19
CA ASP A 98 -29.04 -10.54 35.39
C ASP A 98 -30.41 -11.03 35.92
N ALA A 99 -31.38 -11.26 35.02
CA ALA A 99 -32.65 -11.86 35.39
C ALA A 99 -32.52 -13.29 35.93
N ASN A 100 -31.62 -14.10 35.34
CA ASN A 100 -31.34 -15.45 35.86
C ASN A 100 -30.64 -15.42 37.21
N ILE A 101 -29.69 -14.50 37.45
CA ILE A 101 -29.05 -14.29 38.75
C ILE A 101 -30.11 -13.95 39.83
N ALA A 102 -31.04 -13.05 39.50
CA ALA A 102 -32.12 -12.69 40.43
C ALA A 102 -33.01 -13.89 40.77
N LEU A 103 -33.35 -14.70 39.78
CA LEU A 103 -34.16 -15.93 40.01
C LEU A 103 -33.41 -16.96 40.87
N VAL A 104 -32.13 -17.24 40.55
CA VAL A 104 -31.33 -18.21 41.31
C VAL A 104 -31.08 -17.69 42.72
N ALA A 105 -30.84 -16.40 42.92
CA ALA A 105 -30.66 -15.79 44.23
C ALA A 105 -31.92 -15.94 45.11
N SER A 106 -33.11 -15.69 44.54
CA SER A 106 -34.39 -15.93 45.25
C SER A 106 -34.58 -17.40 45.60
N ASN A 107 -34.17 -18.33 44.73
CA ASN A 107 -34.21 -19.75 45.03
C ASN A 107 -33.24 -20.15 46.15
N VAL A 108 -32.03 -19.57 46.19
CA VAL A 108 -31.07 -19.78 47.29
C VAL A 108 -31.69 -19.36 48.60
N GLU A 109 -32.26 -18.16 48.71
CA GLU A 109 -32.92 -17.64 49.90
C GLU A 109 -34.05 -18.60 50.37
N ARG A 110 -34.85 -19.08 49.43
CA ARG A 110 -35.95 -20.02 49.74
C ARG A 110 -35.42 -21.34 50.31
N ILE A 111 -34.36 -21.93 49.72
CA ILE A 111 -33.78 -23.19 50.20
C ILE A 111 -33.04 -22.99 51.52
N GLU A 112 -32.40 -21.83 51.77
CA GLU A 112 -31.82 -21.51 53.07
C GLU A 112 -32.87 -21.49 54.18
N ASN A 113 -34.03 -20.85 53.93
CA ASN A 113 -35.17 -20.88 54.88
C ASN A 113 -35.71 -22.29 55.10
N GLN A 114 -35.72 -23.16 54.09
CA GLN A 114 -36.12 -24.57 54.21
C GLN A 114 -35.08 -25.40 54.96
N LEU A 115 -33.79 -25.09 54.86
CA LEU A 115 -32.73 -25.73 55.66
C LEU A 115 -32.89 -25.36 57.14
N GLU A 116 -33.17 -24.09 57.47
CA GLU A 116 -33.44 -23.65 58.82
C GLU A 116 -34.68 -24.38 59.40
N GLY A 117 -35.69 -24.65 58.58
CA GLY A 117 -36.87 -25.47 58.96
C GLY A 117 -36.63 -26.94 58.94
N GLY A 118 -35.42 -27.44 58.64
CA GLY A 118 -35.05 -28.90 58.67
C GLY A 118 -35.61 -29.67 57.47
N VAL A 119 -36.10 -29.05 56.44
CA VAL A 119 -36.73 -29.68 55.25
C VAL A 119 -35.73 -29.90 54.11
N ALA A 120 -34.71 -29.02 53.97
CA ALA A 120 -33.68 -29.05 52.88
C ALA A 120 -32.34 -29.59 53.51
N MET A 121 -31.46 -30.01 52.57
CA MET A 121 -30.10 -30.46 52.96
C MET A 121 -29.08 -29.33 52.66
N GLN A 122 -28.00 -29.33 53.43
CA GLN A 122 -26.91 -28.35 53.19
C GLN A 122 -26.26 -28.51 51.83
N SER A 123 -26.29 -29.71 51.24
CA SER A 123 -25.85 -29.99 49.87
C SER A 123 -26.65 -29.22 48.81
N ASP A 124 -27.97 -29.05 49.05
CA ASP A 124 -28.86 -28.38 48.10
C ASP A 124 -28.58 -26.88 48.06
N VAL A 125 -28.37 -26.28 49.27
CA VAL A 125 -27.93 -24.87 49.37
C VAL A 125 -26.58 -24.66 48.71
N ALA A 126 -25.61 -25.56 48.92
CA ALA A 126 -24.29 -25.47 48.32
C ALA A 126 -24.34 -25.57 46.82
N SER A 127 -25.19 -26.45 46.26
CA SER A 127 -25.38 -26.62 44.83
C SER A 127 -25.97 -25.37 44.19
N LEU A 128 -27.02 -24.78 44.79
CA LEU A 128 -27.61 -23.54 44.26
C LEU A 128 -26.70 -22.32 44.39
N LYS A 129 -25.92 -22.24 45.47
CA LYS A 129 -24.86 -21.21 45.61
C LYS A 129 -23.79 -21.34 44.54
N ALA A 130 -23.37 -22.57 44.20
CA ALA A 130 -22.41 -22.80 43.11
C ALA A 130 -23.00 -22.33 41.75
N GLN A 131 -24.27 -22.63 41.48
CA GLN A 131 -24.96 -22.17 40.29
C GLN A 131 -25.08 -20.63 40.21
N LEU A 132 -25.33 -19.99 41.37
CA LEU A 132 -25.35 -18.53 41.48
C LEU A 132 -24.00 -17.92 41.14
N LEU A 133 -22.92 -18.50 41.68
CA LEU A 133 -21.55 -18.04 41.38
C LEU A 133 -21.20 -18.23 39.91
N GLU A 134 -21.58 -19.34 39.29
CA GLU A 134 -21.41 -19.61 37.88
C GLU A 134 -22.13 -18.54 37.01
N SER A 135 -23.38 -18.23 37.37
CA SER A 135 -24.14 -17.17 36.65
C SER A 135 -23.49 -15.79 36.80
N ARG A 136 -22.94 -15.47 37.98
CA ARG A 136 -22.18 -14.23 38.19
C ARG A 136 -20.88 -14.17 37.40
N GLN A 137 -20.17 -15.30 37.30
CA GLN A 137 -18.98 -15.43 36.48
C GLN A 137 -19.32 -15.15 34.99
N GLN A 138 -20.36 -15.80 34.46
CA GLN A 138 -20.82 -15.57 33.07
C GLN A 138 -21.17 -14.11 32.86
N ARG A 139 -21.75 -13.41 33.83
CA ARG A 139 -22.05 -11.98 33.76
C ARG A 139 -20.78 -11.14 33.65
N THR A 140 -19.78 -11.47 34.44
CA THR A 140 -18.46 -10.81 34.40
C THR A 140 -17.77 -11.01 33.06
N ASP A 141 -17.82 -12.22 32.49
CA ASP A 141 -17.24 -12.52 31.17
C ASP A 141 -17.91 -11.71 30.05
N ILE A 142 -19.23 -11.52 30.15
CA ILE A 142 -19.96 -10.65 29.21
C ILE A 142 -19.51 -9.19 29.35
N ASP A 143 -19.37 -8.68 30.58
CA ASP A 143 -18.93 -7.30 30.81
C ASP A 143 -17.52 -7.06 30.27
N CYS A 144 -16.58 -8.01 30.47
CA CYS A 144 -15.25 -7.96 29.89
C CYS A 144 -15.30 -7.96 28.34
N SER A 145 -16.17 -8.80 27.77
CA SER A 145 -16.34 -8.87 26.31
C SER A 145 -16.91 -7.56 25.74
N ILE A 146 -17.90 -6.97 26.40
CA ILE A 146 -18.45 -5.67 26.02
C ILE A 146 -17.37 -4.59 26.09
N ALA A 147 -16.56 -4.56 27.14
CA ALA A 147 -15.47 -3.61 27.29
C ALA A 147 -14.44 -3.75 26.16
N ALA A 148 -14.05 -4.97 25.81
CA ALA A 148 -13.13 -5.24 24.73
C ALA A 148 -13.69 -4.77 23.35
N LEU A 149 -14.95 -5.11 23.06
CA LEU A 149 -15.60 -4.68 21.80
C LEU A 149 -15.77 -3.16 21.73
N ARG A 150 -16.05 -2.48 22.86
CA ARG A 150 -16.10 -1.01 22.91
C ARG A 150 -14.75 -0.37 22.61
N GLN A 151 -13.66 -0.95 23.16
CA GLN A 151 -12.30 -0.49 22.85
C GLN A 151 -11.99 -0.64 21.35
N MET A 152 -12.31 -1.81 20.77
CA MET A 152 -12.12 -2.04 19.34
C MET A 152 -12.93 -1.04 18.50
N LEU A 153 -14.20 -0.83 18.84
CA LEU A 153 -15.04 0.14 18.15
C LEU A 153 -14.49 1.58 18.28
N GLY A 154 -13.96 1.92 19.45
CA GLY A 154 -13.32 3.20 19.73
C GLY A 154 -12.09 3.45 18.83
N LEU A 155 -11.27 2.40 18.57
CA LEU A 155 -10.12 2.48 17.65
C LEU A 155 -10.57 2.81 16.22
N PHE A 156 -11.64 2.19 15.72
CA PHE A 156 -12.18 2.48 14.39
C PHE A 156 -12.80 3.87 14.29
N CYS A 157 -13.44 4.34 15.35
CA CYS A 157 -14.10 5.65 15.38
C CYS A 157 -13.16 6.81 15.77
N GLY A 158 -11.96 6.52 16.25
CA GLY A 158 -11.01 7.51 16.78
C GLY A 158 -11.51 8.24 18.04
N LYS A 159 -12.44 7.64 18.76
CA LYS A 159 -13.07 8.22 19.96
C LYS A 159 -13.31 7.14 21.01
N SER A 160 -13.23 7.52 22.31
CA SER A 160 -13.70 6.64 23.38
C SER A 160 -15.22 6.48 23.30
N ILE A 161 -15.69 5.23 23.39
CA ILE A 161 -17.12 4.89 23.35
C ILE A 161 -17.50 4.28 24.67
N ASP A 162 -18.19 5.07 25.49
CA ASP A 162 -18.60 4.66 26.83
C ASP A 162 -19.92 3.89 26.81
N ARG A 163 -20.81 4.24 25.89
CA ARG A 163 -22.14 3.65 25.77
C ARG A 163 -22.55 3.44 24.31
N VAL A 164 -23.17 2.30 24.06
CA VAL A 164 -23.80 1.98 22.77
C VAL A 164 -25.29 1.86 23.01
N GLU A 165 -26.07 2.68 22.32
CA GLU A 165 -27.52 2.69 22.44
C GLU A 165 -28.17 1.90 21.28
N LYS A 166 -29.37 1.39 21.54
CA LYS A 166 -30.13 0.67 20.51
C LYS A 166 -30.53 1.66 19.41
N PRO A 167 -30.29 1.33 18.12
CA PRO A 167 -30.63 2.21 17.03
C PRO A 167 -32.16 2.32 16.89
N ASP A 168 -32.64 3.52 16.60
CA ASP A 168 -34.00 3.73 16.16
C ASP A 168 -34.12 3.32 14.68
N LEU A 169 -34.50 2.05 14.46
CA LEU A 169 -34.68 1.50 13.13
C LEU A 169 -35.96 2.08 12.51
N LYS A 170 -35.84 3.21 11.86
CA LYS A 170 -36.88 3.67 10.92
C LYS A 170 -36.88 2.72 9.72
N GLU A 171 -38.01 2.20 9.36
CA GLU A 171 -38.16 1.43 8.12
C GLU A 171 -37.71 2.29 6.93
N THR A 172 -36.48 2.13 6.53
CA THR A 172 -35.99 2.70 5.29
C THR A 172 -36.56 1.85 4.18
N THR A 173 -37.56 2.37 3.51
CA THR A 173 -37.99 1.83 2.21
C THR A 173 -36.74 1.65 1.35
N SER A 174 -36.39 0.41 1.13
CA SER A 174 -35.23 -0.03 0.36
C SER A 174 -35.35 0.54 -1.05
N GLY A 175 -34.87 1.77 -1.26
CA GLY A 175 -34.58 2.29 -2.59
C GLY A 175 -33.58 1.32 -3.21
N GLY A 176 -33.96 0.70 -4.34
CA GLY A 176 -33.29 -0.41 -4.96
C GLY A 176 -31.76 -0.31 -4.88
N ASN A 177 -31.18 -1.28 -4.20
CA ASN A 177 -29.74 -1.53 -4.24
C ASN A 177 -29.38 -1.96 -5.65
N SER A 178 -29.14 -1.00 -6.55
CA SER A 178 -28.51 -1.34 -7.81
C SER A 178 -27.10 -1.84 -7.50
N LEU A 179 -26.72 -2.97 -8.05
CA LEU A 179 -25.37 -3.54 -7.94
C LEU A 179 -24.31 -2.49 -8.34
N GLU A 180 -24.67 -1.55 -9.20
CA GLU A 180 -23.87 -0.44 -9.68
C GLU A 180 -23.48 0.57 -8.59
N SER A 181 -24.21 0.63 -7.46
CA SER A 181 -23.88 1.51 -6.34
C SER A 181 -22.79 0.97 -5.41
N ARG A 182 -22.30 -0.26 -5.64
CA ARG A 182 -21.25 -0.87 -4.82
C ARG A 182 -19.86 -0.34 -5.21
N PRO A 183 -19.00 -0.04 -4.23
CA PRO A 183 -17.65 0.45 -4.49
C PRO A 183 -16.81 -0.49 -5.34
N GLU A 184 -17.04 -1.80 -5.23
CA GLU A 184 -16.34 -2.83 -6.01
C GLU A 184 -16.61 -2.68 -7.52
N TRP A 185 -17.82 -2.27 -7.93
CA TRP A 185 -18.15 -1.99 -9.31
C TRP A 185 -17.31 -0.84 -9.88
N LYS A 186 -17.19 0.22 -9.11
CA LYS A 186 -16.35 1.37 -9.47
C LYS A 186 -14.89 0.97 -9.60
N LEU A 187 -14.41 0.08 -8.72
CA LEU A 187 -13.05 -0.47 -8.80
C LEU A 187 -12.84 -1.24 -10.10
N PHE A 188 -13.75 -2.14 -10.48
CA PHE A 188 -13.67 -2.88 -11.74
C PHE A 188 -13.68 -1.98 -12.97
N ASP A 189 -14.54 -0.95 -12.99
CA ASP A 189 -14.57 0.02 -14.09
C ASP A 189 -13.27 0.81 -14.18
N SER A 190 -12.72 1.26 -13.05
CA SER A 190 -11.42 1.94 -12.99
C SER A 190 -10.29 1.05 -13.48
N GLN A 191 -10.24 -0.24 -13.09
CA GLN A 191 -9.26 -1.21 -13.56
C GLN A 191 -9.37 -1.44 -15.08
N SER A 192 -10.59 -1.59 -15.59
CA SER A 192 -10.84 -1.72 -17.04
C SER A 192 -10.34 -0.49 -17.80
N SER A 193 -10.58 0.70 -17.26
CA SER A 193 -10.10 1.97 -17.83
C SER A 193 -8.59 2.09 -17.81
N LEU A 194 -7.92 1.59 -16.76
CA LEU A 194 -6.46 1.52 -16.67
C LEU A 194 -5.89 0.59 -17.74
N LEU A 195 -6.45 -0.61 -17.90
CA LEU A 195 -6.00 -1.57 -18.91
C LEU A 195 -6.09 -0.99 -20.33
N ARG A 196 -7.19 -0.27 -20.65
CA ARG A 196 -7.33 0.44 -21.95
C ARG A 196 -6.29 1.54 -22.13
N ALA A 197 -5.96 2.26 -21.05
CA ALA A 197 -4.91 3.28 -21.10
C ALA A 197 -3.52 2.67 -21.31
N GLN A 198 -3.23 1.53 -20.68
CA GLN A 198 -2.00 0.76 -20.86
C GLN A 198 -1.88 0.19 -22.28
N GLU A 199 -2.95 -0.38 -22.83
CA GLU A 199 -3.01 -0.84 -24.21
C GLU A 199 -2.66 0.31 -25.18
N LYS A 200 -3.31 1.47 -25.02
CA LYS A 200 -3.00 2.67 -25.82
C LYS A 200 -1.55 3.12 -25.67
N ALA A 201 -0.99 3.03 -24.47
CA ALA A 201 0.42 3.40 -24.23
C ALA A 201 1.40 2.41 -24.90
N LEU A 202 1.02 1.14 -25.04
CA LEU A 202 1.78 0.13 -25.81
C LEU A 202 1.75 0.45 -27.31
N ASP A 203 0.60 0.82 -27.86
CA ASP A 203 0.47 1.25 -29.26
C ASP A 203 1.33 2.50 -29.55
N GLY A 204 1.49 3.36 -28.55
CA GLY A 204 2.37 4.53 -28.62
C GLY A 204 3.85 4.19 -28.84
N ARG A 205 4.30 2.98 -28.48
CA ARG A 205 5.72 2.56 -28.66
C ARG A 205 6.10 2.31 -30.13
N ILE A 206 5.11 2.01 -30.96
CA ILE A 206 5.32 1.73 -32.40
C ILE A 206 5.34 3.04 -33.21
N LYS A 207 4.85 4.16 -32.63
CA LYS A 207 4.80 5.46 -33.30
C LYS A 207 6.21 6.05 -33.43
N PRO A 208 6.51 6.71 -34.56
CA PRO A 208 7.78 7.40 -34.74
C PRO A 208 7.97 8.48 -33.66
N HIS A 209 9.21 8.79 -33.33
CA HIS A 209 9.58 9.89 -32.45
C HIS A 209 10.63 10.76 -33.16
N LEU A 210 10.62 12.05 -32.90
CA LEU A 210 11.55 13.02 -33.45
C LEU A 210 12.31 13.68 -32.30
N SER A 211 13.63 13.49 -32.29
CA SER A 211 14.52 14.15 -31.35
C SER A 211 15.60 14.91 -32.10
N LEU A 212 15.95 16.07 -31.59
CA LEU A 212 17.11 16.84 -32.05
C LEU A 212 18.24 16.59 -31.06
N PHE A 213 19.42 16.28 -31.58
CA PHE A 213 20.62 16.22 -30.76
C PHE A 213 21.68 17.15 -31.39
N ALA A 214 22.44 17.81 -30.56
CA ALA A 214 23.59 18.59 -30.92
C ALA A 214 24.73 18.27 -29.96
N GLN A 215 25.90 17.98 -30.50
CA GLN A 215 27.11 17.72 -29.74
C GLN A 215 28.18 18.71 -30.17
N GLY A 216 28.68 19.46 -29.23
CA GLY A 216 29.86 20.30 -29.40
C GLY A 216 30.99 19.77 -28.51
N TYR A 217 32.17 19.59 -29.05
CA TYR A 217 33.32 19.25 -28.25
C TYR A 217 34.53 20.08 -28.58
N TYR A 218 35.36 20.32 -27.60
CA TYR A 218 36.67 20.90 -27.73
C TYR A 218 37.67 19.98 -27.06
N GLY A 219 38.72 19.61 -27.76
CA GLY A 219 39.69 18.69 -27.25
C GLY A 219 40.99 18.64 -28.03
N TYR A 220 42.01 18.13 -27.41
CA TYR A 220 43.30 17.91 -28.05
C TYR A 220 43.69 16.43 -27.83
N PRO A 221 44.17 15.72 -28.88
CA PRO A 221 44.32 16.14 -30.26
C PRO A 221 42.98 16.29 -31.00
N GLY A 222 42.91 17.15 -32.04
CA GLY A 222 41.78 17.37 -32.88
C GLY A 222 41.47 16.21 -33.85
N PHE A 223 40.63 16.51 -34.89
CA PHE A 223 40.27 15.51 -35.91
C PHE A 223 41.47 15.09 -36.79
N ASP A 224 42.47 15.93 -36.86
CA ASP A 224 43.70 15.69 -37.68
C ASP A 224 44.75 14.86 -36.93
N MET A 225 44.32 14.04 -36.00
CA MET A 225 45.17 13.20 -35.18
C MET A 225 46.12 12.30 -36.00
N TYR A 226 45.67 11.93 -37.21
CA TYR A 226 46.49 11.09 -38.09
C TYR A 226 47.51 11.91 -38.92
N ASP A 227 47.20 13.17 -39.27
CA ASP A 227 48.13 14.06 -39.95
C ASP A 227 49.33 14.42 -39.07
N ASP A 228 49.09 14.70 -37.78
CA ASP A 228 50.14 14.90 -36.76
C ASP A 228 51.00 13.66 -36.54
N MET A 229 50.49 12.45 -36.82
CA MET A 229 51.16 11.19 -36.63
C MET A 229 52.11 10.84 -37.82
N PHE A 230 51.79 11.36 -39.02
CA PHE A 230 52.50 11.06 -40.27
C PHE A 230 53.09 12.32 -40.94
N SER A 231 52.99 13.51 -40.34
CA SER A 231 53.59 14.73 -40.91
C SER A 231 55.14 14.59 -40.86
N ARG A 232 55.73 14.57 -42.02
CA ARG A 232 57.17 14.77 -42.18
C ARG A 232 57.45 16.27 -42.09
N ASP A 233 58.20 16.69 -41.12
CA ASP A 233 58.97 17.92 -41.20
C ASP A 233 60.21 17.73 -42.05
#